data_74600a98323826dd7cd436522a36627d
#
_entry.id   74600a98323826dd7cd436522a36627d
#
_cell.length_a   1.000
_cell.length_b   1.000
_cell.length_c   1.000
_cell.angle_alpha   90.00
_cell.angle_beta   90.00
_cell.angle_gamma   90.00
#
_symmetry.space_group_name_H-M   'P 1'
#
loop_
_entity.id
_entity.type
_entity.pdbx_description
1 polymer ?
#
loop_
_entity_poly.entity_id
_entity_poly.type
_entity_poly.pdbx_seq_one_letter_code
_entity_poly.pdbx_strand_id
1 'polypeptide(L)'
;KNINLKSFFDFKYKYLLSEETSVINNNHDNSYSIVSVNGQCSSFKDDKIEITKILDEDYNDFSKNDTIENNDHFVNLNSLFLNSGFKIVIKKNNNIKIKISNIITDDDLTIFQKNNYICEEGSSLNLIEEYENKNNSTSNILNVIKLEKNSKLHHFLIQDNSPNHNLIITTHSSCKNDSTYTQKVYNFSEG
;
A
#
# COMPACT_ATOMS: atom_id res chain seq x y z
N LYS A 1 -18.74 10.74 16.78
CA LYS A 1 -18.70 9.30 17.15
C LYS A 1 -17.33 9.04 17.71
N ASN A 2 -17.24 8.60 18.97
CA ASN A 2 -15.97 8.18 19.55
C ASN A 2 -15.58 6.84 18.93
N ILE A 3 -14.47 6.79 18.23
CA ILE A 3 -13.89 5.53 17.74
C ILE A 3 -13.32 4.80 18.96
N ASN A 4 -13.77 3.58 19.19
CA ASN A 4 -13.26 2.77 20.27
C ASN A 4 -11.87 2.21 19.86
N LEU A 5 -10.82 2.93 20.18
CA LEU A 5 -9.44 2.52 19.91
C LEU A 5 -8.99 1.32 20.78
N LYS A 6 -9.77 0.93 21.79
CA LYS A 6 -9.40 -0.15 22.72
C LYS A 6 -9.19 -1.47 21.98
N SER A 7 -10.06 -1.80 21.02
CA SER A 7 -9.91 -3.02 20.21
C SER A 7 -8.63 -3.01 19.35
N PHE A 8 -8.12 -1.83 19.00
CA PHE A 8 -6.87 -1.68 18.25
C PHE A 8 -5.62 -1.98 19.08
N PHE A 9 -5.68 -1.74 20.41
CA PHE A 9 -4.55 -1.94 21.32
C PHE A 9 -4.62 -3.29 22.07
N ASP A 10 -5.74 -3.98 22.05
CA ASP A 10 -5.89 -5.30 22.68
C ASP A 10 -5.26 -6.44 21.85
N PHE A 11 -4.76 -6.16 20.63
CA PHE A 11 -4.07 -7.13 19.81
C PHE A 11 -2.66 -7.40 20.30
N LYS A 12 -2.32 -8.68 20.43
CA LYS A 12 -0.94 -9.11 20.71
C LYS A 12 -0.09 -8.84 19.47
N TYR A 13 0.86 -7.92 19.59
CA TYR A 13 1.82 -7.65 18.52
C TYR A 13 2.67 -8.90 18.29
N LYS A 14 2.42 -9.62 17.21
CA LYS A 14 3.40 -10.55 16.65
C LYS A 14 4.27 -9.76 15.69
N TYR A 15 5.52 -9.55 16.03
CA TYR A 15 6.52 -9.14 15.06
C TYR A 15 6.75 -10.29 14.10
N LEU A 16 6.41 -10.11 12.83
CA LEU A 16 6.74 -11.06 11.79
C LEU A 16 8.19 -10.87 11.37
N LEU A 17 9.01 -11.85 11.71
CA LEU A 17 10.33 -12.09 11.13
C LEU A 17 10.23 -13.19 10.04
N SER A 18 9.13 -13.29 9.31
CA SER A 18 9.02 -14.30 8.26
C SER A 18 9.45 -13.71 6.92
N GLU A 19 10.48 -14.28 6.34
CA GLU A 19 10.82 -14.15 4.91
C GLU A 19 9.78 -14.91 4.05
N GLU A 20 8.52 -14.51 4.10
CA GLU A 20 7.54 -15.06 3.18
C GLU A 20 7.76 -14.44 1.81
N THR A 21 8.00 -15.29 0.84
CA THR A 21 8.32 -14.92 -0.53
C THR A 21 7.09 -14.37 -1.24
N SER A 22 7.02 -13.06 -1.38
CA SER A 22 6.11 -12.44 -2.33
C SER A 22 6.59 -12.74 -3.75
N VAL A 23 5.67 -13.02 -4.64
CA VAL A 23 5.97 -13.33 -6.03
C VAL A 23 5.65 -12.14 -6.90
N ILE A 24 6.61 -11.69 -7.71
CA ILE A 24 6.38 -10.71 -8.77
C ILE A 24 6.44 -11.43 -10.10
N ASN A 25 5.33 -11.48 -10.81
CA ASN A 25 5.26 -12.00 -12.15
C ASN A 25 5.16 -10.85 -13.15
N ASN A 26 6.10 -10.80 -14.09
CA ASN A 26 6.00 -9.90 -15.22
C ASN A 26 5.25 -10.64 -16.34
N ASN A 27 4.01 -10.25 -16.57
CA ASN A 27 3.22 -10.75 -17.67
C ASN A 27 3.55 -9.93 -18.93
N HIS A 28 3.31 -10.51 -20.12
CA HIS A 28 3.40 -9.75 -21.36
C HIS A 28 2.53 -8.48 -21.28
N ASP A 29 2.85 -7.43 -22.05
CA ASP A 29 2.08 -6.18 -22.16
C ASP A 29 2.17 -5.18 -20.99
N ASN A 30 3.35 -5.04 -20.36
CA ASN A 30 3.57 -4.10 -19.26
C ASN A 30 2.63 -4.32 -18.06
N SER A 31 2.26 -5.57 -17.81
CA SER A 31 1.42 -5.97 -16.70
C SER A 31 2.22 -6.73 -15.66
N TYR A 32 2.07 -6.36 -14.40
CA TYR A 32 2.76 -6.97 -13.26
C TYR A 32 1.73 -7.47 -12.24
N SER A 33 1.96 -8.67 -11.72
CA SER A 33 1.19 -9.23 -10.60
C SER A 33 2.09 -9.36 -9.39
N ILE A 34 1.67 -8.80 -8.28
CA ILE A 34 2.41 -8.77 -7.01
C ILE A 34 1.54 -9.46 -5.97
N VAL A 35 2.11 -10.40 -5.24
CA VAL A 35 1.51 -10.94 -4.03
C VAL A 35 2.24 -10.35 -2.84
N SER A 36 1.54 -9.57 -2.04
CA SER A 36 2.03 -9.03 -0.78
C SER A 36 1.54 -9.92 0.35
N VAL A 37 2.46 -10.54 1.07
CA VAL A 37 2.14 -11.40 2.21
C VAL A 37 2.48 -10.67 3.49
N ASN A 38 1.49 -10.50 4.37
CA ASN A 38 1.64 -9.78 5.63
C ASN A 38 2.24 -8.36 5.47
N GLY A 39 1.91 -7.70 4.34
CA GLY A 39 2.40 -6.37 4.00
C GLY A 39 3.82 -6.33 3.40
N GLN A 40 4.45 -7.48 3.19
CA GLN A 40 5.79 -7.58 2.59
C GLN A 40 5.70 -7.94 1.11
N CYS A 41 6.58 -7.36 0.28
CA CYS A 41 6.77 -7.76 -1.10
C CYS A 41 8.26 -7.83 -1.47
N SER A 42 8.61 -8.58 -2.51
CA SER A 42 9.98 -8.66 -3.01
C SER A 42 10.39 -7.39 -3.73
N SER A 43 11.66 -7.05 -3.68
CA SER A 43 12.20 -5.96 -4.51
C SER A 43 12.35 -6.44 -5.96
N PHE A 44 12.07 -5.54 -6.89
CA PHE A 44 12.16 -5.79 -8.33
C PHE A 44 12.51 -4.50 -9.07
N LYS A 45 13.31 -4.61 -10.13
CA LYS A 45 13.68 -3.46 -10.96
C LYS A 45 13.91 -3.87 -12.41
N ASP A 46 13.33 -3.09 -13.31
CA ASP A 46 13.64 -3.11 -14.72
C ASP A 46 13.71 -1.68 -15.28
N ASP A 47 13.66 -1.51 -16.59
CA ASP A 47 13.70 -0.22 -17.27
C ASP A 47 12.40 0.61 -17.13
N LYS A 48 11.30 -0.01 -16.73
CA LYS A 48 9.96 0.58 -16.68
C LYS A 48 9.45 0.82 -15.26
N ILE A 49 9.82 -0.06 -14.32
CA ILE A 49 9.32 -0.07 -12.96
C ILE A 49 10.42 -0.40 -11.96
N GLU A 50 10.31 0.18 -10.78
CA GLU A 50 11.16 -0.16 -9.64
C GLU A 50 10.26 -0.38 -8.41
N ILE A 51 10.45 -1.52 -7.74
CA ILE A 51 9.75 -1.89 -6.52
C ILE A 51 10.81 -2.13 -5.46
N THR A 52 10.71 -1.43 -4.33
CA THR A 52 11.61 -1.57 -3.18
C THR A 52 10.82 -1.76 -1.91
N LYS A 53 11.36 -2.54 -0.97
CA LYS A 53 10.80 -2.64 0.38
C LYS A 53 11.05 -1.34 1.13
N ILE A 54 10.06 -0.87 1.88
CA ILE A 54 10.21 0.36 2.66
C ILE A 54 11.25 0.23 3.77
N LEU A 55 11.37 -0.95 4.37
CA LEU A 55 12.33 -1.19 5.46
C LEU A 55 13.79 -1.30 4.97
N ASP A 56 14.02 -1.47 3.65
CA ASP A 56 15.35 -1.49 3.05
C ASP A 56 15.85 -0.07 2.70
N GLU A 57 14.97 0.93 2.70
CA GLU A 57 15.32 2.33 2.48
C GLU A 57 15.66 3.01 3.81
N ASP A 58 16.69 3.85 3.84
CA ASP A 58 17.05 4.63 5.03
C ASP A 58 15.83 5.37 5.60
N TYR A 59 15.43 5.02 6.80
CA TYR A 59 14.31 5.60 7.55
C TYR A 59 14.32 7.13 7.57
N ASN A 60 15.51 7.72 7.38
CA ASN A 60 15.73 9.17 7.38
C ASN A 60 15.20 9.89 6.14
N ASP A 61 15.04 9.22 5.00
CA ASP A 61 14.53 9.87 3.77
C ASP A 61 13.01 9.94 3.75
N PHE A 62 12.34 9.01 4.43
CA PHE A 62 10.89 8.95 4.52
C PHE A 62 10.29 10.02 5.44
N SER A 63 10.98 10.37 6.51
CA SER A 63 10.48 11.33 7.50
C SER A 63 10.69 12.78 7.08
N LYS A 64 11.66 13.07 6.21
CA LYS A 64 12.04 14.44 5.84
C LYS A 64 11.24 15.07 4.71
N ASN A 65 10.65 14.26 3.83
CA ASN A 65 9.97 14.75 2.62
C ASN A 65 8.44 14.68 2.67
N ASP A 66 7.88 13.96 3.62
CA ASP A 66 6.43 13.84 3.79
C ASP A 66 6.01 14.42 5.13
N THR A 67 6.20 15.75 5.32
CA THR A 67 5.46 16.47 6.35
C THR A 67 3.98 16.43 5.98
N ILE A 68 3.37 15.27 6.17
CA ILE A 68 1.93 15.20 6.33
C ILE A 68 1.70 15.83 7.70
N GLU A 69 1.50 17.15 7.74
CA GLU A 69 0.93 17.81 8.91
C GLU A 69 -0.48 17.25 9.09
N ASN A 70 -0.58 16.13 9.79
CA ASN A 70 -1.84 15.45 9.93
C ASN A 70 -2.24 15.30 11.38
N ASN A 71 -3.39 15.87 11.68
CA ASN A 71 -4.14 15.56 12.90
C ASN A 71 -4.84 14.18 12.79
N ASP A 72 -4.52 13.37 11.77
CA ASP A 72 -5.11 12.05 11.59
C ASP A 72 -4.41 11.02 12.49
N HIS A 73 -5.15 10.51 13.45
CA HIS A 73 -4.64 9.56 14.44
C HIS A 73 -4.19 8.24 13.79
N PHE A 74 -4.81 7.78 12.71
CA PHE A 74 -4.45 6.53 12.04
C PHE A 74 -3.16 6.67 11.24
N VAL A 75 -2.90 7.83 10.65
CA VAL A 75 -1.63 8.16 9.98
C VAL A 75 -0.50 8.22 11.01
N ASN A 76 -0.74 8.86 12.16
CA ASN A 76 0.25 8.92 13.23
C ASN A 76 0.57 7.54 13.80
N LEU A 77 -0.44 6.68 14.01
CA LEU A 77 -0.25 5.30 14.44
C LEU A 77 0.52 4.49 13.39
N ASN A 78 0.21 4.65 12.10
CA ASN A 78 0.94 3.99 11.03
C ASN A 78 2.42 4.36 11.06
N SER A 79 2.72 5.65 11.22
CA SER A 79 4.11 6.15 11.26
C SER A 79 4.90 5.65 12.47
N LEU A 80 4.25 5.51 13.65
CA LEU A 80 4.89 5.06 14.87
C LEU A 80 5.19 3.56 14.89
N PHE A 81 4.32 2.76 14.27
CA PHE A 81 4.38 1.31 14.33
C PHE A 81 4.65 0.65 12.97
N LEU A 82 5.12 1.43 12.00
CA LEU A 82 5.43 0.96 10.65
C LEU A 82 6.28 -0.32 10.69
N ASN A 83 5.74 -1.42 10.17
CA ASN A 83 6.39 -2.72 10.14
C ASN A 83 6.42 -3.37 8.76
N SER A 84 5.80 -2.74 7.75
CA SER A 84 5.70 -3.29 6.41
C SER A 84 5.48 -2.21 5.36
N GLY A 85 5.57 -2.59 4.10
CA GLY A 85 5.25 -1.73 2.98
C GLY A 85 6.30 -1.72 1.87
N PHE A 86 5.97 -0.99 0.81
CA PHE A 86 6.79 -0.94 -0.38
C PHE A 86 6.66 0.41 -1.10
N LYS A 87 7.61 0.67 -1.96
CA LYS A 87 7.60 1.80 -2.88
C LYS A 87 7.63 1.28 -4.31
N ILE A 88 6.74 1.79 -5.13
CA ILE A 88 6.65 1.50 -6.56
C ILE A 88 6.86 2.79 -7.34
N VAL A 89 7.85 2.78 -8.22
CA VAL A 89 8.16 3.91 -9.11
C VAL A 89 7.91 3.49 -10.55
N ILE A 90 6.98 4.16 -11.21
CA ILE A 90 6.78 4.01 -12.66
C ILE A 90 7.67 5.02 -13.36
N LYS A 91 8.60 4.51 -14.17
CA LYS A 91 9.58 5.34 -14.87
C LYS A 91 8.92 6.16 -15.96
N LYS A 92 9.56 7.29 -16.27
CA LYS A 92 9.08 8.30 -17.23
C LYS A 92 8.56 7.70 -18.54
N ASN A 93 7.39 8.20 -19.00
CA ASN A 93 6.73 7.84 -20.25
C ASN A 93 6.31 6.35 -20.38
N ASN A 94 6.25 5.61 -19.28
CA ASN A 94 5.76 4.23 -19.28
C ASN A 94 4.27 4.15 -18.91
N ASN A 95 3.58 3.18 -19.51
CA ASN A 95 2.19 2.85 -19.20
C ASN A 95 2.15 1.44 -18.62
N ILE A 96 1.84 1.32 -17.34
CA ILE A 96 1.97 0.09 -16.55
C ILE A 96 0.62 -0.29 -15.94
N LYS A 97 0.38 -1.59 -15.88
CA LYS A 97 -0.73 -2.19 -15.13
C LYS A 97 -0.16 -3.02 -13.99
N ILE A 98 -0.65 -2.81 -12.78
CA ILE A 98 -0.23 -3.59 -11.61
C ILE A 98 -1.48 -4.12 -10.91
N LYS A 99 -1.45 -5.41 -10.59
CA LYS A 99 -2.37 -6.04 -9.65
C LYS A 99 -1.59 -6.43 -8.40
N ILE A 100 -2.04 -5.98 -7.23
CA ILE A 100 -1.48 -6.33 -5.93
C ILE A 100 -2.55 -7.11 -5.17
N SER A 101 -2.24 -8.35 -4.82
CA SER A 101 -3.06 -9.17 -3.93
C SER A 101 -2.45 -9.16 -2.54
N ASN A 102 -3.12 -8.52 -1.59
CA ASN A 102 -2.69 -8.43 -0.20
C ASN A 102 -3.30 -9.57 0.60
N ILE A 103 -2.44 -10.44 1.14
CA ILE A 103 -2.83 -11.66 1.86
C ILE A 103 -2.27 -11.57 3.28
N ILE A 104 -3.11 -11.90 4.28
CA ILE A 104 -2.69 -12.10 5.66
C ILE A 104 -2.80 -13.57 5.99
N THR A 105 -1.72 -14.17 6.46
CA THR A 105 -1.61 -15.62 6.69
C THR A 105 -1.92 -16.03 8.13
N ASP A 106 -1.76 -15.12 9.08
CA ASP A 106 -1.87 -15.42 10.51
C ASP A 106 -3.01 -14.68 11.20
N ASP A 107 -3.63 -15.36 12.16
CA ASP A 107 -4.54 -14.72 13.11
C ASP A 107 -3.78 -13.85 14.13
N ASP A 108 -4.49 -12.91 14.71
CA ASP A 108 -3.98 -11.95 15.71
C ASP A 108 -2.81 -11.08 15.23
N LEU A 109 -2.68 -10.92 13.91
CA LEU A 109 -1.66 -10.08 13.32
C LEU A 109 -2.12 -8.63 13.21
N THR A 110 -1.23 -7.70 13.57
CA THR A 110 -1.43 -6.28 13.31
C THR A 110 -0.38 -5.77 12.34
N ILE A 111 -0.84 -5.23 11.21
CA ILE A 111 -0.01 -4.70 10.14
C ILE A 111 -0.14 -3.19 10.10
N PHE A 112 0.98 -2.50 10.14
CA PHE A 112 1.11 -1.07 9.86
C PHE A 112 1.93 -0.92 8.59
N GLN A 113 1.24 -0.70 7.47
CA GLN A 113 1.84 -0.73 6.14
C GLN A 113 1.82 0.66 5.51
N LYS A 114 2.94 1.05 4.90
CA LYS A 114 3.01 2.26 4.08
C LYS A 114 3.39 1.88 2.65
N ASN A 115 2.56 2.29 1.68
CA ASN A 115 2.82 2.07 0.26
C ASN A 115 3.02 3.40 -0.43
N ASN A 116 4.13 3.55 -1.14
CA ASN A 116 4.40 4.73 -1.94
C ASN A 116 4.28 4.40 -3.43
N TYR A 117 3.41 5.12 -4.12
CA TYR A 117 3.21 5.03 -5.56
C TYR A 117 3.68 6.31 -6.21
N ILE A 118 4.73 6.24 -7.03
CA ILE A 118 5.33 7.38 -7.70
C ILE A 118 5.20 7.18 -9.21
N CYS A 119 4.51 8.08 -9.87
CA CYS A 119 4.46 8.13 -11.32
C CYS A 119 5.33 9.28 -11.81
N GLU A 120 6.45 8.94 -12.48
CA GLU A 120 7.33 9.94 -13.08
C GLU A 120 6.63 10.65 -14.25
N GLU A 121 7.20 11.75 -14.73
CA GLU A 121 6.63 12.60 -15.77
C GLU A 121 6.16 11.81 -17.01
N GLY A 122 4.91 12.05 -17.44
CA GLY A 122 4.30 11.41 -18.60
C GLY A 122 3.96 9.94 -18.45
N SER A 123 4.17 9.34 -17.26
CA SER A 123 3.85 7.93 -17.02
C SER A 123 2.38 7.73 -16.64
N SER A 124 1.89 6.51 -16.77
CA SER A 124 0.57 6.12 -16.27
C SER A 124 0.59 4.76 -15.56
N LEU A 125 -0.21 4.66 -14.50
CA LEU A 125 -0.40 3.45 -13.72
C LEU A 125 -1.89 3.12 -13.63
N ASN A 126 -2.26 1.90 -14.03
CA ASN A 126 -3.52 1.28 -13.68
C ASN A 126 -3.25 0.30 -12.54
N LEU A 127 -3.65 0.65 -11.33
CA LEU A 127 -3.42 -0.10 -10.11
C LEU A 127 -4.70 -0.77 -9.64
N ILE A 128 -4.63 -2.07 -9.39
CA ILE A 128 -5.66 -2.84 -8.70
C ILE A 128 -5.04 -3.35 -7.41
N GLU A 129 -5.56 -2.91 -6.27
CA GLU A 129 -5.23 -3.45 -4.95
C GLU A 129 -6.40 -4.28 -4.45
N GLU A 130 -6.14 -5.55 -4.17
CA GLU A 130 -7.12 -6.47 -3.59
C GLU A 130 -6.73 -6.80 -2.15
N TYR A 131 -7.70 -6.75 -1.27
CA TYR A 131 -7.62 -7.15 0.13
C TYR A 131 -8.68 -8.21 0.37
N GLU A 132 -8.25 -9.49 0.43
CA GLU A 132 -9.09 -10.63 0.75
C GLU A 132 -8.52 -11.31 1.99
N ASN A 133 -8.99 -10.91 3.17
CA ASN A 133 -8.48 -11.44 4.44
C ASN A 133 -9.61 -12.10 5.23
N LYS A 134 -9.37 -13.37 5.58
CA LYS A 134 -10.33 -14.20 6.33
C LYS A 134 -9.94 -14.41 7.80
N ASN A 135 -8.74 -13.96 8.16
CA ASN A 135 -8.17 -14.12 9.48
C ASN A 135 -8.65 -13.03 10.45
N ASN A 136 -8.60 -13.33 11.74
CA ASN A 136 -8.82 -12.34 12.80
C ASN A 136 -7.57 -11.46 12.92
N SER A 137 -7.55 -10.33 12.23
CA SER A 137 -6.37 -9.47 12.12
C SER A 137 -6.75 -8.00 11.96
N THR A 138 -5.76 -7.13 12.04
CA THR A 138 -5.94 -5.69 11.85
C THR A 138 -4.90 -5.15 10.88
N SER A 139 -5.33 -4.33 9.93
CA SER A 139 -4.43 -3.63 9.01
C SER A 139 -4.71 -2.13 9.03
N ASN A 140 -3.66 -1.36 9.25
CA ASN A 140 -3.65 0.10 9.07
C ASN A 140 -2.70 0.41 7.93
N ILE A 141 -3.25 0.84 6.80
CA ILE A 141 -2.52 1.04 5.54
C ILE A 141 -2.54 2.52 5.17
N LEU A 142 -1.36 3.05 4.91
CA LEU A 142 -1.16 4.40 4.39
C LEU A 142 -0.65 4.34 2.96
N ASN A 143 -1.49 4.72 2.00
CA ASN A 143 -1.10 4.87 0.61
C ASN A 143 -0.70 6.33 0.34
N VAL A 144 0.54 6.54 -0.09
CA VAL A 144 1.07 7.85 -0.48
C VAL A 144 1.31 7.87 -1.99
N ILE A 145 0.63 8.77 -2.67
CA ILE A 145 0.65 8.87 -4.13
C ILE A 145 1.32 10.18 -4.54
N LYS A 146 2.35 10.07 -5.38
CA LYS A 146 3.07 11.22 -5.95
C LYS A 146 2.99 11.16 -7.48
N LEU A 147 2.33 12.13 -8.07
CA LEU A 147 2.17 12.24 -9.50
C LEU A 147 2.98 13.42 -10.03
N GLU A 148 3.97 13.11 -10.86
CA GLU A 148 4.74 14.12 -11.56
C GLU A 148 3.93 14.70 -12.75
N LYS A 149 4.47 15.74 -13.41
CA LYS A 149 3.79 16.42 -14.50
C LYS A 149 3.30 15.45 -15.59
N ASN A 150 2.07 15.65 -16.09
CA ASN A 150 1.42 14.84 -17.14
C ASN A 150 1.28 13.35 -16.80
N SER A 151 1.41 12.94 -15.55
CA SER A 151 1.25 11.54 -15.15
C SER A 151 -0.18 11.22 -14.74
N LYS A 152 -0.55 9.92 -14.77
CA LYS A 152 -1.89 9.46 -14.44
C LYS A 152 -1.85 8.23 -13.55
N LEU A 153 -2.75 8.17 -12.58
CA LEU A 153 -2.98 6.97 -11.78
C LEU A 153 -4.47 6.67 -11.66
N HIS A 154 -4.88 5.51 -12.15
CA HIS A 154 -6.21 4.94 -11.92
C HIS A 154 -6.09 3.82 -10.90
N HIS A 155 -6.68 4.02 -9.72
CA HIS A 155 -6.58 3.13 -8.57
C HIS A 155 -7.93 2.45 -8.31
N PHE A 156 -7.95 1.14 -8.39
CA PHE A 156 -9.09 0.30 -8.03
C PHE A 156 -8.76 -0.43 -6.73
N LEU A 157 -9.51 -0.13 -5.70
CA LEU A 157 -9.37 -0.73 -4.38
C LEU A 157 -10.52 -1.69 -4.16
N ILE A 158 -10.21 -2.98 -4.00
CA ILE A 158 -11.18 -4.05 -3.84
C ILE A 158 -11.02 -4.63 -2.43
N GLN A 159 -12.09 -4.61 -1.65
CA GLN A 159 -12.12 -5.08 -0.28
C GLN A 159 -13.15 -6.20 -0.15
N ASP A 160 -12.67 -7.40 0.19
CA ASP A 160 -13.49 -8.57 0.47
C ASP A 160 -12.96 -9.24 1.75
N ASN A 161 -13.22 -8.59 2.88
CA ASN A 161 -12.69 -9.02 4.17
C ASN A 161 -13.77 -9.69 5.01
N SER A 162 -13.36 -10.66 5.82
CA SER A 162 -14.25 -11.24 6.84
C SER A 162 -14.62 -10.19 7.91
N PRO A 163 -15.75 -10.38 8.65
CA PRO A 163 -16.12 -9.50 9.75
C PRO A 163 -15.07 -9.41 10.87
N ASN A 164 -14.17 -10.39 10.95
CA ASN A 164 -13.12 -10.45 11.96
C ASN A 164 -11.84 -9.67 11.56
N HIS A 165 -11.77 -9.15 10.35
CA HIS A 165 -10.65 -8.35 9.90
C HIS A 165 -10.97 -6.86 9.95
N ASN A 166 -10.18 -6.09 10.71
CA ASN A 166 -10.28 -4.63 10.74
C ASN A 166 -9.32 -4.03 9.71
N LEU A 167 -9.87 -3.38 8.69
CA LEU A 167 -9.09 -2.72 7.65
C LEU A 167 -9.32 -1.21 7.67
N ILE A 168 -8.24 -0.46 7.85
CA ILE A 168 -8.22 0.99 7.73
C ILE A 168 -7.25 1.36 6.63
N ILE A 169 -7.72 2.06 5.61
CA ILE A 169 -6.88 2.56 4.51
C ILE A 169 -7.02 4.07 4.42
N THR A 170 -5.90 4.75 4.56
CA THR A 170 -5.79 6.19 4.34
C THR A 170 -4.99 6.44 3.07
N THR A 171 -5.47 7.32 2.19
CA THR A 171 -4.78 7.67 0.94
C THR A 171 -4.48 9.15 0.90
N HIS A 172 -3.22 9.49 0.74
CA HIS A 172 -2.75 10.85 0.46
C HIS A 172 -2.22 10.97 -0.94
N SER A 173 -2.64 11.98 -1.68
CA SER A 173 -2.17 12.20 -3.05
C SER A 173 -1.62 13.60 -3.25
N SER A 174 -0.51 13.68 -3.95
CA SER A 174 0.14 14.92 -4.40
C SER A 174 0.23 14.89 -5.92
N CYS A 175 -0.42 15.85 -6.57
CA CYS A 175 -0.55 15.92 -8.02
C CYS A 175 0.13 17.19 -8.54
N LYS A 176 1.12 17.05 -9.44
CA LYS A 176 1.70 18.17 -10.18
C LYS A 176 0.86 18.55 -11.41
N ASN A 177 1.25 19.62 -12.10
CA ASN A 177 0.52 20.15 -13.26
C ASN A 177 0.14 19.06 -14.27
N ASP A 178 -1.10 19.09 -14.74
CA ASP A 178 -1.65 18.19 -15.76
C ASP A 178 -1.61 16.70 -15.37
N SER A 179 -1.44 16.38 -14.10
CA SER A 179 -1.55 15.01 -13.59
C SER A 179 -2.96 14.69 -13.09
N THR A 180 -3.31 13.41 -13.12
CA THR A 180 -4.66 12.97 -12.76
C THR A 180 -4.60 11.76 -11.84
N TYR A 181 -5.25 11.85 -10.68
CA TYR A 181 -5.52 10.72 -9.79
C TYR A 181 -7.01 10.41 -9.76
N THR A 182 -7.34 9.13 -9.96
CA THR A 182 -8.73 8.63 -9.85
C THR A 182 -8.73 7.39 -8.98
N GLN A 183 -9.58 7.35 -7.95
CA GLN A 183 -9.77 6.17 -7.11
C GLN A 183 -11.20 5.67 -7.19
N LYS A 184 -11.37 4.34 -7.27
CA LYS A 184 -12.65 3.65 -7.12
C LYS A 184 -12.51 2.58 -6.06
N VAL A 185 -13.43 2.57 -5.10
CA VAL A 185 -13.45 1.61 -4.00
C VAL A 185 -14.66 0.70 -4.17
N TYR A 186 -14.39 -0.60 -4.14
CA TYR A 186 -15.39 -1.66 -4.14
C TYR A 186 -15.29 -2.42 -2.83
N ASN A 187 -16.34 -2.37 -2.04
CA ASN A 187 -16.39 -3.07 -0.75
C ASN A 187 -17.48 -4.16 -0.83
N PHE A 188 -17.05 -5.41 -0.73
CA PHE A 188 -17.89 -6.61 -0.72
C PHE A 188 -17.96 -7.26 0.65
N SER A 189 -17.29 -6.68 1.66
CA SER A 189 -17.27 -7.21 3.01
C SER A 189 -18.69 -7.22 3.62
N GLU A 190 -19.08 -8.33 4.20
CA GLU A 190 -20.28 -8.39 5.00
C GLU A 190 -20.07 -7.58 6.29
N GLY A 191 -20.88 -6.54 6.47
CA GLY A 191 -20.82 -5.64 7.63
C GLY A 191 -21.57 -6.17 8.84
#